data_b62b95d7b02ebb028c0d37c6a675a885
#
_entry.id   b62b95d7b02ebb028c0d37c6a675a885
#
_cell.length_a   1.000
_cell.length_b   1.000
_cell.length_c   1.000
_cell.angle_alpha   90.00
_cell.angle_beta   90.00
_cell.angle_gamma   90.00
#
_symmetry.space_group_name_H-M   'P 1'
#
loop_
_entity.id
_entity.type
_entity.pdbx_description
1 polymer ?
#
loop_
_entity_poly.entity_id
_entity_poly.type
_entity_poly.pdbx_seq_one_letter_code
_entity_poly.pdbx_strand_id
1 'polypeptide(L)'
;RCINGPSYHDGVGSSSNRGPGFRILIVLPAAVMLLLGLSGGLVIMGLPLPVALDRLPELHAPLLVFGFVGTLISLERAVALRAGWAYLAPALIAGGMLLALTSLPILVGKVVVTAGLLVHLLQYFAIWRRQPMTATAVQALGAVAAITAGLAWSGGVRPAYLVPLLATFLILTIVGERLELARVGSPGERAEGALLGFAFVLAAATVLTLTVPVIAVPVAGVALLGIVVWLARYDIARMTVRQTGLPRFVAVGLLVGFAWLAVAGAGWILGGRRTIRTNYEAVTHAIFLGFVIT
;
A
#
# COMPACT_ATOMS: atom_id res chain seq x y z
N ARG A 1 -2.42 43.98 -49.93
CA ARG A 1 -2.19 44.45 -48.55
C ARG A 1 -2.23 43.22 -47.67
N CYS A 2 -1.03 42.73 -47.29
CA CYS A 2 -0.87 41.64 -46.29
C CYS A 2 -1.07 42.25 -44.89
N ILE A 3 -1.95 41.62 -44.12
CA ILE A 3 -2.16 41.97 -42.72
C ILE A 3 -1.35 40.98 -41.89
N ASN A 4 -0.31 41.48 -41.20
CA ASN A 4 0.47 40.72 -40.23
C ASN A 4 -0.40 40.42 -39.02
N GLY A 5 -0.66 39.15 -38.70
CA GLY A 5 -1.23 38.71 -37.43
C GLY A 5 -0.15 38.62 -36.36
N PRO A 6 -0.51 38.84 -35.07
CA PRO A 6 0.46 38.82 -33.98
C PRO A 6 0.97 37.39 -33.72
N SER A 7 2.30 37.28 -33.64
CA SER A 7 2.99 36.05 -33.22
C SER A 7 2.68 35.77 -31.73
N TYR A 8 1.94 34.69 -31.48
CA TYR A 8 1.74 34.13 -30.18
C TYR A 8 3.03 33.44 -29.75
N HIS A 9 3.79 34.05 -28.87
CA HIS A 9 4.88 33.37 -28.17
C HIS A 9 4.27 32.42 -27.14
N ASP A 10 4.14 31.15 -27.52
CA ASP A 10 3.89 30.07 -26.58
C ASP A 10 5.07 29.94 -25.61
N GLY A 11 4.88 30.50 -24.42
CA GLY A 11 5.71 30.21 -23.26
C GLY A 11 5.45 28.77 -22.84
N VAL A 12 6.03 27.79 -23.53
CA VAL A 12 6.09 26.40 -23.08
C VAL A 12 6.98 26.39 -21.85
N GLY A 13 6.34 26.48 -20.67
CA GLY A 13 6.99 26.21 -19.40
C GLY A 13 7.64 24.83 -19.49
N SER A 14 8.97 24.78 -19.36
CA SER A 14 9.76 23.55 -19.36
C SER A 14 9.23 22.62 -18.26
N SER A 15 8.35 21.70 -18.64
CA SER A 15 8.03 20.55 -17.80
C SER A 15 9.36 19.80 -17.60
N SER A 16 9.94 19.87 -16.41
CA SER A 16 11.11 19.11 -16.03
C SER A 16 10.75 17.62 -16.07
N ASN A 17 10.81 17.05 -17.27
CA ASN A 17 10.70 15.62 -17.49
C ASN A 17 12.00 15.02 -16.94
N ARG A 18 12.03 14.77 -15.61
CA ARG A 18 13.18 14.12 -14.96
C ARG A 18 13.36 12.78 -15.65
N GLY A 19 14.48 12.62 -16.34
CA GLY A 19 14.76 11.50 -17.23
C GLY A 19 14.69 10.14 -16.52
N PRO A 20 14.68 9.03 -17.27
CA PRO A 20 14.57 7.67 -16.74
C PRO A 20 15.59 7.36 -15.63
N GLY A 21 16.78 7.96 -15.66
CA GLY A 21 17.80 7.78 -14.63
C GLY A 21 17.38 8.21 -13.22
N PHE A 22 16.58 9.26 -13.08
CA PHE A 22 16.08 9.70 -11.77
C PHE A 22 15.09 8.68 -11.15
N ARG A 23 14.28 8.02 -11.98
CA ARG A 23 13.35 6.98 -11.53
C ARG A 23 14.08 5.73 -11.08
N ILE A 24 15.13 5.34 -11.81
CA ILE A 24 16.00 4.20 -11.46
C ILE A 24 16.66 4.42 -10.09
N LEU A 25 17.07 5.65 -9.79
CA LEU A 25 17.69 6.00 -8.50
C LEU A 25 16.77 5.73 -7.29
N ILE A 26 15.44 5.78 -7.47
CA ILE A 26 14.45 5.48 -6.42
C ILE A 26 14.04 4.01 -6.43
N VAL A 27 13.95 3.38 -7.60
CA VAL A 27 13.58 1.97 -7.73
C VAL A 27 14.67 1.05 -7.18
N LEU A 28 15.93 1.40 -7.35
CA LEU A 28 17.05 0.57 -6.86
C LEU A 28 17.03 0.38 -5.32
N PRO A 29 16.89 1.43 -4.49
CA PRO A 29 16.68 1.27 -3.06
C PRO A 29 15.48 0.39 -2.72
N ALA A 30 14.34 0.54 -3.42
CA ALA A 30 13.18 -0.31 -3.18
C ALA A 30 13.48 -1.80 -3.46
N ALA A 31 14.20 -2.10 -4.54
CA ALA A 31 14.62 -3.48 -4.84
C ALA A 31 15.57 -4.04 -3.76
N VAL A 32 16.49 -3.22 -3.25
CA VAL A 32 17.35 -3.61 -2.12
C VAL A 32 16.52 -3.91 -0.87
N MET A 33 15.48 -3.08 -0.57
CA MET A 33 14.59 -3.32 0.56
C MET A 33 13.80 -4.63 0.41
N LEU A 34 13.39 -4.99 -0.81
CA LEU A 34 12.77 -6.28 -1.08
C LEU A 34 13.71 -7.44 -0.69
N LEU A 35 14.95 -7.42 -1.19
CA LEU A 35 15.92 -8.48 -0.93
C LEU A 35 16.25 -8.58 0.57
N LEU A 36 16.49 -7.45 1.23
CA LEU A 36 16.78 -7.41 2.67
C LEU A 36 15.54 -7.84 3.50
N GLY A 37 14.35 -7.43 3.09
CA GLY A 37 13.11 -7.86 3.72
C GLY A 37 12.92 -9.38 3.62
N LEU A 38 13.10 -9.98 2.43
CA LEU A 38 13.05 -11.42 2.24
C LEU A 38 14.12 -12.13 3.08
N SER A 39 15.34 -11.59 3.10
CA SER A 39 16.42 -12.11 3.94
C SER A 39 16.06 -12.11 5.42
N GLY A 40 15.40 -11.05 5.92
CA GLY A 40 14.88 -11.00 7.28
C GLY A 40 13.88 -12.12 7.58
N GLY A 41 12.99 -12.42 6.62
CA GLY A 41 12.07 -13.56 6.72
C GLY A 41 12.78 -14.91 6.80
N LEU A 42 13.83 -15.12 6.01
CA LEU A 42 14.63 -16.35 6.05
C LEU A 42 15.32 -16.53 7.41
N VAL A 43 15.85 -15.45 8.01
CA VAL A 43 16.43 -15.49 9.36
C VAL A 43 15.37 -15.87 10.41
N ILE A 44 14.15 -15.31 10.31
CA ILE A 44 13.04 -15.68 11.22
C ILE A 44 12.72 -17.18 11.11
N MET A 45 12.86 -17.78 9.92
CA MET A 45 12.69 -19.23 9.70
C MET A 45 13.89 -20.06 10.15
N GLY A 46 14.94 -19.47 10.69
CA GLY A 46 16.14 -20.15 11.17
C GLY A 46 17.18 -20.49 10.11
N LEU A 47 17.08 -19.89 8.91
CA LEU A 47 18.08 -20.07 7.86
C LEU A 47 19.25 -19.10 8.06
N PRO A 48 20.50 -19.61 8.15
CA PRO A 48 21.67 -18.74 8.32
C PRO A 48 21.94 -17.94 7.03
N LEU A 49 22.21 -16.66 7.18
CA LEU A 49 22.61 -15.79 6.08
C LEU A 49 24.12 -15.49 6.14
N PRO A 50 24.77 -15.31 5.00
CA PRO A 50 26.19 -14.95 4.94
C PRO A 50 26.48 -13.54 5.47
N VAL A 51 25.48 -12.66 5.54
CA VAL A 51 25.58 -11.30 6.08
C VAL A 51 24.61 -11.18 7.24
N ALA A 52 25.14 -11.15 8.46
CA ALA A 52 24.36 -10.94 9.68
C ALA A 52 24.14 -9.43 9.88
N LEU A 53 22.93 -8.97 9.59
CA LEU A 53 22.44 -7.68 10.03
C LEU A 53 21.43 -7.93 11.17
N ASP A 54 21.81 -7.66 12.40
CA ASP A 54 21.04 -8.00 13.62
C ASP A 54 19.60 -7.47 13.62
N ARG A 55 19.34 -6.39 12.87
CA ARG A 55 18.02 -5.76 12.78
C ARG A 55 17.08 -6.36 11.71
N LEU A 56 17.57 -7.23 10.83
CA LEU A 56 16.75 -7.76 9.72
C LEU A 56 15.47 -8.47 10.17
N PRO A 57 15.48 -9.34 11.19
CA PRO A 57 14.26 -10.00 11.64
C PRO A 57 13.19 -9.02 12.13
N GLU A 58 13.60 -7.98 12.89
CA GLU A 58 12.67 -6.95 13.37
C GLU A 58 12.14 -6.08 12.23
N LEU A 59 12.98 -5.79 11.23
CA LEU A 59 12.66 -4.92 10.11
C LEU A 59 12.01 -5.65 8.92
N HIS A 60 11.84 -6.98 8.95
CA HIS A 60 11.28 -7.76 7.85
C HIS A 60 10.00 -7.15 7.25
N ALA A 61 8.96 -6.97 8.05
CA ALA A 61 7.70 -6.41 7.58
C ALA A 61 7.80 -4.92 7.17
N PRO A 62 8.44 -4.01 7.94
CA PRO A 62 8.69 -2.64 7.50
C PRO A 62 9.49 -2.53 6.19
N LEU A 63 10.51 -3.37 6.00
CA LEU A 63 11.31 -3.39 4.76
C LEU A 63 10.44 -3.74 3.54
N LEU A 64 9.59 -4.77 3.66
CA LEU A 64 8.73 -5.18 2.57
C LEU A 64 7.60 -4.17 2.32
N VAL A 65 6.90 -3.73 3.38
CA VAL A 65 5.71 -2.90 3.22
C VAL A 65 6.05 -1.44 2.96
N PHE A 66 6.88 -0.81 3.79
CA PHE A 66 7.25 0.59 3.59
C PHE A 66 8.40 0.73 2.61
N GLY A 67 9.50 -0.01 2.85
CA GLY A 67 10.74 0.13 2.08
C GLY A 67 10.56 -0.25 0.61
N PHE A 68 9.92 -1.37 0.32
CA PHE A 68 9.70 -1.83 -1.05
C PHE A 68 8.38 -1.29 -1.61
N VAL A 69 7.24 -1.81 -1.17
CA VAL A 69 5.95 -1.51 -1.81
C VAL A 69 5.55 -0.05 -1.61
N GLY A 70 5.69 0.49 -0.39
CA GLY A 70 5.35 1.88 -0.09
C GLY A 70 6.19 2.90 -0.87
N THR A 71 7.49 2.61 -1.09
CA THR A 71 8.33 3.44 -1.97
C THR A 71 7.83 3.41 -3.42
N LEU A 72 7.45 2.23 -3.94
CA LEU A 72 6.96 2.13 -5.32
C LEU A 72 5.60 2.81 -5.50
N ILE A 73 4.65 2.60 -4.59
CA ILE A 73 3.33 3.24 -4.62
C ILE A 73 3.48 4.77 -4.59
N SER A 74 4.29 5.28 -3.65
CA SER A 74 4.49 6.73 -3.53
C SER A 74 5.24 7.32 -4.72
N LEU A 75 6.14 6.57 -5.36
CA LEU A 75 6.80 6.97 -6.61
C LEU A 75 5.80 7.05 -7.75
N GLU A 76 4.94 6.07 -7.90
CA GLU A 76 3.89 6.06 -8.92
C GLU A 76 2.98 7.28 -8.78
N ARG A 77 2.52 7.59 -7.55
CA ARG A 77 1.71 8.80 -7.29
C ARG A 77 2.49 10.09 -7.58
N ALA A 78 3.80 10.15 -7.30
CA ALA A 78 4.65 11.29 -7.64
C ALA A 78 4.74 11.49 -9.16
N VAL A 79 4.87 10.41 -9.92
CA VAL A 79 4.87 10.44 -11.39
C VAL A 79 3.52 10.93 -11.93
N ALA A 80 2.42 10.44 -11.38
CA ALA A 80 1.07 10.86 -11.79
C ALA A 80 0.80 12.33 -11.50
N LEU A 81 1.27 12.86 -10.36
CA LEU A 81 1.14 14.26 -9.97
C LEU A 81 1.97 15.21 -10.83
N ARG A 82 3.08 14.75 -11.44
CA ARG A 82 4.04 15.58 -12.19
C ARG A 82 4.56 16.80 -11.41
N ALA A 83 4.63 16.70 -10.08
CA ALA A 83 5.07 17.77 -9.19
C ALA A 83 6.38 17.38 -8.48
N GLY A 84 7.37 18.27 -8.47
CA GLY A 84 8.69 18.00 -7.91
C GLY A 84 8.68 17.64 -6.44
N TRP A 85 7.83 18.27 -5.63
CA TRP A 85 7.69 17.99 -4.21
C TRP A 85 7.18 16.57 -3.92
N ALA A 86 6.39 16.00 -4.84
CA ALA A 86 5.80 14.67 -4.64
C ALA A 86 6.87 13.56 -4.55
N TYR A 87 8.05 13.77 -5.15
CA TYR A 87 9.17 12.83 -5.06
C TYR A 87 9.83 12.77 -3.67
N LEU A 88 9.49 13.70 -2.77
CA LEU A 88 9.92 13.63 -1.36
C LEU A 88 9.35 12.39 -0.66
N ALA A 89 8.13 11.95 -1.01
CA ALA A 89 7.52 10.78 -0.39
C ALA A 89 8.38 9.52 -0.58
N PRO A 90 8.63 9.04 -1.81
CA PRO A 90 9.44 7.84 -2.01
C PRO A 90 10.91 8.02 -1.55
N ALA A 91 11.47 9.22 -1.67
CA ALA A 91 12.83 9.50 -1.20
C ALA A 91 12.95 9.39 0.33
N LEU A 92 12.01 9.93 1.09
CA LEU A 92 12.01 9.85 2.55
C LEU A 92 11.69 8.43 3.02
N ILE A 93 10.74 7.72 2.38
CA ILE A 93 10.42 6.35 2.76
C ILE A 93 11.65 5.44 2.55
N ALA A 94 12.24 5.45 1.35
CA ALA A 94 13.41 4.64 1.05
C ALA A 94 14.62 5.06 1.89
N GLY A 95 14.90 6.36 1.98
CA GLY A 95 16.01 6.89 2.79
C GLY A 95 15.87 6.58 4.28
N GLY A 96 14.66 6.71 4.83
CA GLY A 96 14.38 6.37 6.21
C GLY A 96 14.56 4.88 6.52
N MET A 97 14.17 4.00 5.60
CA MET A 97 14.41 2.56 5.74
C MET A 97 15.91 2.23 5.66
N LEU A 98 16.68 2.89 4.77
CA LEU A 98 18.12 2.77 4.74
C LEU A 98 18.75 3.21 6.07
N LEU A 99 18.33 4.35 6.62
CA LEU A 99 18.80 4.84 7.93
C LEU A 99 18.48 3.86 9.06
N ALA A 100 17.31 3.19 9.03
CA ALA A 100 16.94 2.20 10.03
C ALA A 100 17.85 0.96 10.04
N LEU A 101 18.53 0.67 8.92
CA LEU A 101 19.50 -0.42 8.78
C LEU A 101 20.91 -0.05 9.25
N THR A 102 21.21 1.23 9.43
CA THR A 102 22.53 1.71 9.87
C THR A 102 22.72 1.57 11.39
N SER A 103 23.91 1.88 11.89
CA SER A 103 24.22 1.94 13.33
C SER A 103 23.56 3.12 14.06
N LEU A 104 22.92 4.06 13.34
CA LEU A 104 22.19 5.17 13.95
C LEU A 104 21.03 4.67 14.83
N PRO A 105 20.57 5.49 15.80
CA PRO A 105 19.35 5.19 16.53
C PRO A 105 18.19 4.91 15.56
N ILE A 106 17.58 3.73 15.68
CA ILE A 106 16.51 3.27 14.78
C ILE A 106 15.36 4.28 14.68
N LEU A 107 15.14 5.07 15.72
CA LEU A 107 14.12 6.11 15.77
C LEU A 107 14.28 7.14 14.64
N VAL A 108 15.54 7.47 14.26
CA VAL A 108 15.80 8.40 13.16
C VAL A 108 15.19 7.87 11.86
N GLY A 109 15.44 6.60 11.53
CA GLY A 109 14.87 5.96 10.35
C GLY A 109 13.33 5.92 10.41
N LYS A 110 12.76 5.54 11.57
CA LYS A 110 11.30 5.47 11.78
C LYS A 110 10.62 6.84 11.56
N VAL A 111 11.18 7.91 12.11
CA VAL A 111 10.65 9.27 11.95
C VAL A 111 10.73 9.74 10.50
N VAL A 112 11.84 9.47 9.81
CA VAL A 112 12.00 9.83 8.39
C VAL A 112 11.02 9.06 7.51
N VAL A 113 10.81 7.75 7.75
CA VAL A 113 9.75 6.97 7.06
C VAL A 113 8.39 7.59 7.31
N THR A 114 8.05 7.90 8.55
CA THR A 114 6.75 8.49 8.91
C THR A 114 6.53 9.84 8.23
N ALA A 115 7.55 10.67 8.13
CA ALA A 115 7.50 11.93 7.37
C ALA A 115 7.25 11.65 5.87
N GLY A 116 7.87 10.63 5.29
CA GLY A 116 7.62 10.20 3.91
C GLY A 116 6.18 9.74 3.69
N LEU A 117 5.62 8.98 4.65
CA LEU A 117 4.21 8.54 4.60
C LEU A 117 3.24 9.73 4.72
N LEU A 118 3.58 10.76 5.50
CA LEU A 118 2.79 12.00 5.55
C LEU A 118 2.79 12.70 4.19
N VAL A 119 3.95 12.83 3.55
CA VAL A 119 4.03 13.38 2.18
C VAL A 119 3.24 12.52 1.20
N HIS A 120 3.22 11.18 1.37
CA HIS A 120 2.40 10.28 0.57
C HIS A 120 0.88 10.55 0.73
N LEU A 121 0.39 10.81 1.94
CA LEU A 121 -1.00 11.24 2.13
C LEU A 121 -1.28 12.59 1.45
N LEU A 122 -0.34 13.53 1.51
CA LEU A 122 -0.47 14.81 0.81
C LEU A 122 -0.54 14.65 -0.72
N GLN A 123 0.11 13.61 -1.29
CA GLN A 123 -0.05 13.27 -2.70
C GLN A 123 -1.53 12.94 -3.03
N TYR A 124 -2.21 12.10 -2.21
CA TYR A 124 -3.63 11.80 -2.43
C TYR A 124 -4.53 13.02 -2.26
N PHE A 125 -4.23 13.88 -1.30
CA PHE A 125 -4.95 15.14 -1.16
C PHE A 125 -4.81 16.04 -2.41
N ALA A 126 -3.60 16.12 -2.97
CA ALA A 126 -3.34 16.88 -4.20
C ALA A 126 -4.04 16.26 -5.43
N ILE A 127 -4.08 14.93 -5.52
CA ILE A 127 -4.82 14.22 -6.58
C ILE A 127 -6.32 14.49 -6.44
N TRP A 128 -6.86 14.36 -5.22
CA TRP A 128 -8.27 14.61 -4.92
C TRP A 128 -8.70 16.04 -5.31
N ARG A 129 -7.87 17.04 -5.03
CA ARG A 129 -8.17 18.43 -5.39
C ARG A 129 -8.24 18.65 -6.90
N ARG A 130 -7.54 17.85 -7.69
CA ARG A 130 -7.59 17.93 -9.18
C ARG A 130 -8.81 17.20 -9.72
N GLN A 131 -9.11 16.03 -9.19
CA GLN A 131 -10.21 15.18 -9.63
C GLN A 131 -10.72 14.34 -8.44
N PRO A 132 -11.81 14.78 -7.78
CA PRO A 132 -12.39 14.03 -6.67
C PRO A 132 -13.00 12.72 -7.19
N MET A 133 -12.45 11.59 -6.72
CA MET A 133 -12.89 10.24 -7.10
C MET A 133 -12.96 9.35 -5.86
N THR A 134 -14.01 8.52 -5.76
CA THR A 134 -14.16 7.54 -4.66
C THR A 134 -12.94 6.64 -4.53
N ALA A 135 -12.33 6.24 -5.66
CA ALA A 135 -11.10 5.46 -5.70
C ALA A 135 -9.95 6.15 -4.94
N THR A 136 -9.74 7.45 -5.19
CA THR A 136 -8.71 8.25 -4.48
C THR A 136 -9.00 8.34 -2.98
N ALA A 137 -10.27 8.45 -2.57
CA ALA A 137 -10.64 8.46 -1.16
C ALA A 137 -10.32 7.12 -0.48
N VAL A 138 -10.62 5.99 -1.14
CA VAL A 138 -10.27 4.65 -0.63
C VAL A 138 -8.74 4.51 -0.46
N GLN A 139 -7.95 4.94 -1.44
CA GLN A 139 -6.49 4.91 -1.36
C GLN A 139 -5.94 5.83 -0.25
N ALA A 140 -6.54 7.01 -0.07
CA ALA A 140 -6.18 7.94 0.99
C ALA A 140 -6.42 7.35 2.39
N LEU A 141 -7.50 6.57 2.59
CA LEU A 141 -7.71 5.81 3.84
C LEU A 141 -6.58 4.79 4.08
N GLY A 142 -6.08 4.15 3.03
CA GLY A 142 -4.89 3.30 3.10
C GLY A 142 -3.64 4.09 3.55
N ALA A 143 -3.42 5.27 3.00
CA ALA A 143 -2.31 6.14 3.41
C ALA A 143 -2.45 6.62 4.87
N VAL A 144 -3.67 6.87 5.37
CA VAL A 144 -3.93 7.15 6.80
C VAL A 144 -3.53 5.96 7.67
N ALA A 145 -3.86 4.72 7.27
CA ALA A 145 -3.42 3.53 7.99
C ALA A 145 -1.89 3.41 8.01
N ALA A 146 -1.22 3.71 6.88
CA ALA A 146 0.25 3.71 6.79
C ALA A 146 0.90 4.73 7.75
N ILE A 147 0.38 5.98 7.80
CA ILE A 147 0.88 7.00 8.73
C ILE A 147 0.66 6.55 10.18
N THR A 148 -0.52 6.03 10.50
CA THR A 148 -0.81 5.55 11.85
C THR A 148 0.16 4.43 12.25
N ALA A 149 0.48 3.51 11.33
CA ALA A 149 1.49 2.48 11.55
C ALA A 149 2.88 3.09 11.76
N GLY A 150 3.28 4.09 10.96
CA GLY A 150 4.56 4.80 11.11
C GLY A 150 4.69 5.52 12.44
N LEU A 151 3.64 6.23 12.87
CA LEU A 151 3.58 6.91 14.17
C LEU A 151 3.68 5.91 15.33
N ALA A 152 2.87 4.84 15.30
CA ALA A 152 2.89 3.81 16.32
C ALA A 152 4.26 3.09 16.38
N TRP A 153 4.88 2.83 15.21
CA TRP A 153 6.23 2.26 15.12
C TRP A 153 7.29 3.19 15.71
N SER A 154 7.19 4.48 15.44
CA SER A 154 8.06 5.51 16.03
C SER A 154 7.86 5.62 17.55
N GLY A 155 6.64 5.40 18.04
CA GLY A 155 6.30 5.30 19.46
C GLY A 155 6.70 3.98 20.14
N GLY A 156 7.41 3.08 19.44
CA GLY A 156 7.94 1.84 20.02
C GLY A 156 7.02 0.62 19.90
N VAL A 157 5.88 0.72 19.20
CA VAL A 157 5.03 -0.45 18.95
C VAL A 157 5.77 -1.43 18.02
N ARG A 158 5.81 -2.71 18.42
CA ARG A 158 6.49 -3.75 17.63
C ARG A 158 5.76 -4.00 16.30
N PRO A 159 6.49 -4.29 15.21
CA PRO A 159 5.91 -4.50 13.87
C PRO A 159 4.79 -5.56 13.82
N ALA A 160 4.88 -6.61 14.63
CA ALA A 160 3.84 -7.64 14.71
C ALA A 160 2.44 -7.10 15.09
N TYR A 161 2.37 -6.03 15.88
CA TYR A 161 1.10 -5.39 16.25
C TYR A 161 0.62 -4.39 15.19
N LEU A 162 1.49 -4.01 14.25
CA LEU A 162 1.19 -3.07 13.18
C LEU A 162 0.64 -3.77 11.92
N VAL A 163 0.72 -5.11 11.86
CA VAL A 163 0.29 -5.90 10.68
C VAL A 163 -1.11 -5.53 10.18
N PRO A 164 -2.15 -5.33 11.03
CA PRO A 164 -3.45 -4.90 10.53
C PRO A 164 -3.43 -3.56 9.78
N LEU A 165 -2.64 -2.60 10.26
CA LEU A 165 -2.48 -1.28 9.63
C LEU A 165 -1.66 -1.38 8.33
N LEU A 166 -0.56 -2.15 8.34
CA LEU A 166 0.27 -2.40 7.16
C LEU A 166 -0.53 -3.11 6.06
N ALA A 167 -1.34 -4.09 6.45
CA ALA A 167 -2.25 -4.79 5.55
C ALA A 167 -3.31 -3.84 4.96
N THR A 168 -3.95 -3.02 5.81
CA THR A 168 -4.96 -2.05 5.38
C THR A 168 -4.40 -1.05 4.38
N PHE A 169 -3.18 -0.57 4.58
CA PHE A 169 -2.51 0.30 3.62
C PHE A 169 -2.46 -0.34 2.22
N LEU A 170 -1.95 -1.56 2.11
CA LEU A 170 -1.81 -2.22 0.81
C LEU A 170 -3.16 -2.64 0.23
N ILE A 171 -4.05 -3.21 1.05
CA ILE A 171 -5.38 -3.62 0.62
C ILE A 171 -6.15 -2.43 0.03
N LEU A 172 -6.23 -1.31 0.74
CA LEU A 172 -7.00 -0.16 0.28
C LEU A 172 -6.34 0.56 -0.90
N THR A 173 -5.02 0.51 -1.04
CA THR A 173 -4.33 0.98 -2.25
C THR A 173 -4.76 0.15 -3.46
N ILE A 174 -4.64 -1.18 -3.38
CA ILE A 174 -5.03 -2.10 -4.47
C ILE A 174 -6.53 -1.99 -4.76
N VAL A 175 -7.38 -2.01 -3.73
CA VAL A 175 -8.85 -1.92 -3.87
C VAL A 175 -9.28 -0.61 -4.53
N GLY A 176 -8.61 0.50 -4.22
CA GLY A 176 -8.86 1.78 -4.89
C GLY A 176 -8.51 1.73 -6.38
N GLU A 177 -7.40 1.12 -6.76
CA GLU A 177 -7.03 0.90 -8.17
C GLU A 177 -8.03 -0.04 -8.87
N ARG A 178 -8.47 -1.09 -8.18
CA ARG A 178 -9.50 -1.99 -8.70
C ARG A 178 -10.83 -1.29 -8.91
N LEU A 179 -11.23 -0.36 -8.02
CA LEU A 179 -12.42 0.47 -8.20
C LEU A 179 -12.30 1.36 -9.44
N GLU A 180 -11.13 1.96 -9.66
CA GLU A 180 -10.89 2.80 -10.84
C GLU A 180 -11.08 2.00 -12.14
N LEU A 181 -10.53 0.78 -12.20
CA LEU A 181 -10.70 -0.13 -13.34
C LEU A 181 -12.13 -0.66 -13.46
N ALA A 182 -12.82 -0.94 -12.36
CA ALA A 182 -14.20 -1.44 -12.35
C ALA A 182 -15.22 -0.43 -12.94
N ARG A 183 -14.87 0.86 -13.00
CA ARG A 183 -15.71 1.91 -13.60
C ARG A 183 -16.03 1.67 -15.07
N VAL A 184 -15.21 0.91 -15.78
CA VAL A 184 -15.53 0.45 -17.15
C VAL A 184 -16.85 -0.33 -17.18
N GLY A 185 -17.15 -1.08 -16.10
CA GLY A 185 -18.40 -1.81 -15.91
C GLY A 185 -19.52 -1.00 -15.23
N SER A 186 -19.29 0.28 -14.91
CA SER A 186 -20.24 1.22 -14.30
C SER A 186 -20.95 0.63 -13.05
N PRO A 187 -20.25 0.37 -11.93
CA PRO A 187 -20.83 -0.24 -10.74
C PRO A 187 -21.96 0.58 -10.11
N GLY A 188 -22.06 1.87 -10.42
CA GLY A 188 -23.04 2.80 -9.89
C GLY A 188 -22.66 3.41 -8.54
N GLU A 189 -23.18 4.61 -8.25
CA GLU A 189 -22.82 5.40 -7.05
C GLU A 189 -23.05 4.65 -5.72
N ARG A 190 -24.13 3.87 -5.63
CA ARG A 190 -24.45 3.07 -4.42
C ARG A 190 -23.39 2.02 -4.15
N ALA A 191 -22.89 1.36 -5.19
CA ALA A 191 -21.85 0.34 -5.06
C ALA A 191 -20.51 0.97 -4.68
N GLU A 192 -20.14 2.10 -5.30
CA GLU A 192 -18.94 2.86 -4.91
C GLU A 192 -19.03 3.36 -3.46
N GLY A 193 -20.18 3.89 -3.04
CA GLY A 193 -20.43 4.34 -1.67
C GLY A 193 -20.34 3.19 -0.65
N ALA A 194 -20.86 2.01 -1.00
CA ALA A 194 -20.75 0.83 -0.14
C ALA A 194 -19.28 0.41 0.04
N LEU A 195 -18.47 0.40 -1.03
CA LEU A 195 -17.05 0.10 -0.93
C LEU A 195 -16.32 1.12 -0.05
N LEU A 196 -16.60 2.42 -0.23
CA LEU A 196 -16.02 3.48 0.61
C LEU A 196 -16.40 3.28 2.08
N GLY A 197 -17.64 2.88 2.37
CA GLY A 197 -18.10 2.54 3.72
C GLY A 197 -17.30 1.38 4.33
N PHE A 198 -17.13 0.28 3.60
CA PHE A 198 -16.30 -0.84 4.08
C PHE A 198 -14.84 -0.45 4.24
N ALA A 199 -14.27 0.35 3.32
CA ALA A 199 -12.91 0.86 3.43
C ALA A 199 -12.71 1.74 4.67
N PHE A 200 -13.67 2.62 4.96
CA PHE A 200 -13.66 3.45 6.16
C PHE A 200 -13.73 2.61 7.44
N VAL A 201 -14.66 1.64 7.49
CA VAL A 201 -14.77 0.74 8.66
C VAL A 201 -13.49 -0.07 8.84
N LEU A 202 -12.89 -0.59 7.76
CA LEU A 202 -11.62 -1.32 7.82
C LEU A 202 -10.50 -0.43 8.37
N ALA A 203 -10.32 0.79 7.83
CA ALA A 203 -9.30 1.71 8.30
C ALA A 203 -9.50 2.11 9.77
N ALA A 204 -10.72 2.47 10.17
CA ALA A 204 -11.03 2.83 11.54
C ALA A 204 -10.83 1.65 12.51
N ALA A 205 -11.31 0.46 12.14
CA ALA A 205 -11.14 -0.74 12.97
C ALA A 205 -9.66 -1.08 13.13
N THR A 206 -8.84 -1.01 12.07
CA THR A 206 -7.41 -1.34 12.17
C THR A 206 -6.63 -0.31 13.01
N VAL A 207 -7.01 0.97 13.01
CA VAL A 207 -6.50 1.96 13.97
C VAL A 207 -6.87 1.57 15.41
N LEU A 208 -8.12 1.17 15.65
CA LEU A 208 -8.59 0.76 16.96
C LEU A 208 -7.95 -0.55 17.45
N THR A 209 -7.30 -1.34 16.59
CA THR A 209 -6.54 -2.52 17.05
C THR A 209 -5.40 -2.17 18.00
N LEU A 210 -4.94 -0.93 18.01
CA LEU A 210 -3.88 -0.46 18.91
C LEU A 210 -4.38 -0.32 20.37
N THR A 211 -5.68 -0.10 20.57
CA THR A 211 -6.28 0.17 21.90
C THR A 211 -7.28 -0.89 22.33
N VAL A 212 -8.21 -1.28 21.47
CA VAL A 212 -9.30 -2.24 21.78
C VAL A 212 -9.33 -3.42 20.79
N PRO A 213 -8.26 -4.19 20.68
CA PRO A 213 -8.08 -5.20 19.61
C PRO A 213 -9.12 -6.33 19.65
N VAL A 214 -9.68 -6.66 20.81
CA VAL A 214 -10.66 -7.76 20.94
C VAL A 214 -11.91 -7.54 20.10
N ILE A 215 -12.36 -6.30 19.99
CA ILE A 215 -13.52 -5.91 19.18
C ILE A 215 -13.06 -5.47 17.79
N ALA A 216 -11.97 -4.72 17.71
CA ALA A 216 -11.51 -4.09 16.49
C ALA A 216 -11.07 -5.09 15.41
N VAL A 217 -10.38 -6.19 15.80
CA VAL A 217 -9.92 -7.21 14.83
C VAL A 217 -11.09 -7.93 14.15
N PRO A 218 -12.11 -8.45 14.87
CA PRO A 218 -13.30 -9.02 14.22
C PRO A 218 -14.05 -8.02 13.33
N VAL A 219 -14.20 -6.77 13.76
CA VAL A 219 -14.85 -5.71 12.94
C VAL A 219 -14.07 -5.46 11.67
N ALA A 220 -12.73 -5.40 11.74
CA ALA A 220 -11.88 -5.31 10.56
C ALA A 220 -12.07 -6.51 9.62
N GLY A 221 -12.21 -7.73 10.18
CA GLY A 221 -12.50 -8.95 9.41
C GLY A 221 -13.83 -8.88 8.67
N VAL A 222 -14.89 -8.39 9.31
CA VAL A 222 -16.21 -8.20 8.66
C VAL A 222 -16.12 -7.17 7.53
N ALA A 223 -15.47 -6.04 7.77
CA ALA A 223 -15.27 -5.01 6.74
C ALA A 223 -14.47 -5.57 5.55
N LEU A 224 -13.44 -6.36 5.83
CA LEU A 224 -12.62 -7.00 4.81
C LEU A 224 -13.44 -7.97 3.95
N LEU A 225 -14.31 -8.80 4.56
CA LEU A 225 -15.23 -9.67 3.82
C LEU A 225 -16.23 -8.86 2.97
N GLY A 226 -16.71 -7.72 3.46
CA GLY A 226 -17.53 -6.79 2.68
C GLY A 226 -16.80 -6.30 1.42
N ILE A 227 -15.51 -5.93 1.54
CA ILE A 227 -14.66 -5.57 0.39
C ILE A 227 -14.50 -6.74 -0.57
N VAL A 228 -14.28 -7.96 -0.08
CA VAL A 228 -14.15 -9.16 -0.92
C VAL A 228 -15.43 -9.43 -1.71
N VAL A 229 -16.60 -9.35 -1.07
CA VAL A 229 -17.89 -9.50 -1.74
C VAL A 229 -18.06 -8.44 -2.82
N TRP A 230 -17.67 -7.20 -2.53
CA TRP A 230 -17.69 -6.12 -3.51
C TRP A 230 -16.80 -6.41 -4.72
N LEU A 231 -15.54 -6.80 -4.48
CA LEU A 231 -14.59 -7.16 -5.54
C LEU A 231 -15.12 -8.33 -6.38
N ALA A 232 -15.60 -9.39 -5.75
CA ALA A 232 -16.15 -10.56 -6.43
C ALA A 232 -17.35 -10.19 -7.33
N ARG A 233 -18.11 -9.14 -6.99
CA ARG A 233 -19.29 -8.73 -7.76
C ARG A 233 -18.99 -7.71 -8.85
N TYR A 234 -18.13 -6.75 -8.61
CA TYR A 234 -17.95 -5.56 -9.46
C TYR A 234 -16.61 -5.48 -10.16
N ASP A 235 -15.59 -6.26 -9.73
CA ASP A 235 -14.28 -6.22 -10.38
C ASP A 235 -14.32 -6.76 -11.82
N ILE A 236 -13.51 -6.13 -12.67
CA ILE A 236 -13.39 -6.49 -14.09
C ILE A 236 -12.81 -7.89 -14.29
N ALA A 237 -12.07 -8.45 -13.31
CA ALA A 237 -11.46 -9.77 -13.37
C ALA A 237 -12.50 -10.87 -13.66
N ARG A 238 -13.74 -10.74 -13.15
CA ARG A 238 -14.85 -11.69 -13.45
C ARG A 238 -15.22 -11.78 -14.93
N MET A 239 -14.97 -10.72 -15.68
CA MET A 239 -15.21 -10.71 -17.14
C MET A 239 -13.94 -11.15 -17.89
N THR A 240 -12.78 -10.64 -17.49
CA THR A 240 -11.52 -10.93 -18.16
C THR A 240 -11.04 -12.37 -17.98
N VAL A 241 -11.49 -13.07 -16.92
CA VAL A 241 -11.22 -14.51 -16.73
C VAL A 241 -11.75 -15.40 -17.87
N ARG A 242 -12.74 -14.91 -18.61
CA ARG A 242 -13.32 -15.61 -19.78
C ARG A 242 -12.55 -15.38 -21.08
N GLN A 243 -11.57 -14.47 -21.07
CA GLN A 243 -10.69 -14.20 -22.19
C GLN A 243 -9.59 -15.27 -22.31
N THR A 244 -8.68 -15.12 -23.26
CA THR A 244 -7.53 -16.00 -23.46
C THR A 244 -6.21 -15.25 -23.25
N GLY A 245 -5.11 -15.98 -23.02
CA GLY A 245 -3.78 -15.41 -22.87
C GLY A 245 -3.58 -14.61 -21.58
N LEU A 246 -2.78 -13.54 -21.65
CA LEU A 246 -2.37 -12.75 -20.50
C LEU A 246 -3.55 -12.15 -19.68
N PRO A 247 -4.62 -11.61 -20.29
CA PRO A 247 -5.76 -11.09 -19.51
C PRO A 247 -6.41 -12.14 -18.62
N ARG A 248 -6.57 -13.37 -19.11
CA ARG A 248 -7.08 -14.48 -18.32
C ARG A 248 -6.15 -14.85 -17.17
N PHE A 249 -4.85 -14.93 -17.44
CA PHE A 249 -3.86 -15.25 -16.41
C PHE A 249 -3.91 -14.24 -15.25
N VAL A 250 -3.89 -12.94 -15.57
CA VAL A 250 -4.00 -11.87 -14.56
C VAL A 250 -5.32 -11.95 -13.80
N ALA A 251 -6.45 -12.20 -14.50
CA ALA A 251 -7.75 -12.30 -13.86
C ALA A 251 -7.84 -13.51 -12.90
N VAL A 252 -7.27 -14.65 -13.26
CA VAL A 252 -7.21 -15.83 -12.37
C VAL A 252 -6.40 -15.51 -11.12
N GLY A 253 -5.22 -14.87 -11.28
CA GLY A 253 -4.42 -14.42 -10.14
C GLY A 253 -5.25 -13.54 -9.20
N LEU A 254 -5.90 -12.49 -9.70
CA LEU A 254 -6.74 -11.59 -8.90
C LEU A 254 -7.86 -12.33 -8.17
N LEU A 255 -8.57 -13.26 -8.82
CA LEU A 255 -9.64 -14.02 -8.18
C LEU A 255 -9.11 -14.94 -7.08
N VAL A 256 -7.93 -15.55 -7.26
CA VAL A 256 -7.24 -16.31 -6.22
C VAL A 256 -6.83 -15.39 -5.07
N GLY A 257 -6.33 -14.18 -5.36
CA GLY A 257 -6.04 -13.16 -4.36
C GLY A 257 -7.28 -12.77 -3.54
N PHE A 258 -8.45 -12.61 -4.18
CA PHE A 258 -9.70 -12.34 -3.45
C PHE A 258 -10.11 -13.50 -2.53
N ALA A 259 -9.89 -14.74 -2.94
CA ALA A 259 -10.12 -15.91 -2.08
C ALA A 259 -9.20 -15.89 -0.85
N TRP A 260 -7.92 -15.59 -1.02
CA TRP A 260 -6.98 -15.43 0.10
C TRP A 260 -7.37 -14.28 1.03
N LEU A 261 -7.85 -13.18 0.48
CA LEU A 261 -8.35 -12.06 1.26
C LEU A 261 -9.59 -12.45 2.09
N ALA A 262 -10.47 -13.32 1.53
CA ALA A 262 -11.60 -13.88 2.27
C ALA A 262 -11.13 -14.77 3.43
N VAL A 263 -10.13 -15.62 3.21
CA VAL A 263 -9.51 -16.45 4.26
C VAL A 263 -8.96 -15.56 5.38
N ALA A 264 -8.29 -14.46 5.03
CA ALA A 264 -7.76 -13.52 5.99
C ALA A 264 -8.87 -12.83 6.82
N GLY A 265 -9.94 -12.37 6.16
CA GLY A 265 -11.10 -11.78 6.84
C GLY A 265 -11.78 -12.74 7.81
N ALA A 266 -11.99 -13.99 7.39
CA ALA A 266 -12.50 -15.04 8.26
C ALA A 266 -11.54 -15.32 9.43
N GLY A 267 -10.24 -15.37 9.17
CA GLY A 267 -9.21 -15.55 10.19
C GLY A 267 -9.23 -14.44 11.26
N TRP A 268 -9.46 -13.20 10.88
CA TRP A 268 -9.62 -12.08 11.84
C TRP A 268 -10.90 -12.19 12.66
N ILE A 269 -12.01 -12.67 12.08
CA ILE A 269 -13.26 -12.87 12.81
C ILE A 269 -13.13 -14.02 13.83
N LEU A 270 -12.63 -15.18 13.39
CA LEU A 270 -12.60 -16.40 14.19
C LEU A 270 -11.44 -16.44 15.18
N GLY A 271 -10.29 -15.87 14.81
CA GLY A 271 -9.05 -15.94 15.57
C GLY A 271 -8.86 -14.81 16.57
N GLY A 272 -9.57 -13.69 16.42
CA GLY A 272 -9.37 -12.48 17.23
C GLY A 272 -7.91 -12.00 17.18
N ARG A 273 -7.50 -11.28 18.23
CA ARG A 273 -6.10 -10.84 18.38
C ARG A 273 -5.21 -11.98 18.85
N ARG A 274 -4.82 -12.87 18.00
CA ARG A 274 -3.71 -13.81 18.28
C ARG A 274 -2.48 -13.32 17.53
N THR A 275 -1.53 -12.76 18.26
CA THR A 275 -0.23 -12.29 17.76
C THR A 275 0.82 -13.38 17.76
N ILE A 276 0.47 -14.60 18.16
CA ILE A 276 1.41 -15.70 18.36
C ILE A 276 0.84 -16.97 17.72
N ARG A 277 1.65 -17.57 16.83
CA ARG A 277 1.49 -18.87 16.16
C ARG A 277 0.54 -18.91 14.95
N THR A 278 0.23 -20.10 14.53
CA THR A 278 -0.30 -20.52 13.23
C THR A 278 -1.39 -19.61 12.63
N ASN A 279 -2.30 -19.08 13.45
CA ASN A 279 -3.38 -18.22 12.93
C ASN A 279 -2.88 -16.82 12.52
N TYR A 280 -1.96 -16.24 13.29
CA TYR A 280 -1.36 -14.94 12.94
C TYR A 280 -0.56 -15.03 11.64
N GLU A 281 0.29 -16.05 11.52
CA GLU A 281 1.10 -16.27 10.32
C GLU A 281 0.23 -16.60 9.11
N ALA A 282 -0.78 -17.47 9.28
CA ALA A 282 -1.71 -17.82 8.22
C ALA A 282 -2.46 -16.59 7.67
N VAL A 283 -3.01 -15.75 8.54
CA VAL A 283 -3.73 -14.53 8.13
C VAL A 283 -2.76 -13.53 7.50
N THR A 284 -1.60 -13.33 8.08
CA THR A 284 -0.58 -12.41 7.57
C THR A 284 -0.14 -12.81 6.16
N HIS A 285 0.22 -14.08 5.96
CA HIS A 285 0.64 -14.56 4.65
C HIS A 285 -0.51 -14.66 3.63
N ALA A 286 -1.75 -14.95 4.08
CA ALA A 286 -2.92 -14.87 3.21
C ALA A 286 -3.11 -13.47 2.61
N ILE A 287 -2.84 -12.41 3.39
CA ILE A 287 -2.90 -11.04 2.88
C ILE A 287 -1.67 -10.72 2.01
N PHE A 288 -0.46 -10.85 2.56
CA PHE A 288 0.73 -10.32 1.89
C PHE A 288 1.18 -11.21 0.72
N LEU A 289 1.17 -12.52 0.86
CA LEU A 289 1.55 -13.43 -0.23
C LEU A 289 0.35 -13.82 -1.09
N GLY A 290 -0.81 -14.07 -0.45
CA GLY A 290 -1.99 -14.56 -1.15
C GLY A 290 -2.75 -13.46 -1.93
N PHE A 291 -2.76 -12.21 -1.46
CA PHE A 291 -3.50 -11.13 -2.12
C PHE A 291 -2.59 -10.05 -2.73
N VAL A 292 -1.57 -9.58 -2.00
CA VAL A 292 -0.76 -8.44 -2.46
C VAL A 292 0.20 -8.83 -3.58
N ILE A 293 0.77 -10.05 -3.54
CA ILE A 293 1.76 -10.51 -4.53
C ILE A 293 1.11 -11.23 -5.71
N THR A 294 -0.12 -11.74 -5.57
CA THR A 294 -0.85 -12.42 -6.64
C THR A 294 -1.46 -11.43 -7.63
#